data_43f488313603cab0a1c4ad80efcde7fb
#
_entry.id   43f488313603cab0a1c4ad80efcde7fb
#
_cell.length_a   1.000
_cell.length_b   1.000
_cell.length_c   1.000
_cell.angle_alpha   90.00
_cell.angle_beta   90.00
_cell.angle_gamma   90.00
#
_symmetry.space_group_name_H-M   'P 1'
#
loop_
_entity.id
_entity.type
_entity.pdbx_description
1 polymer ?
#
loop_
_entity_poly.entity_id
_entity_poly.type
_entity_poly.pdbx_seq_one_letter_code
_entity_poly.pdbx_strand_id
1 'polypeptide(L)'
;STTGLGGRSCGQGPPLKQYQSFGTPQIFTLTLRPFHQGDEVSVLTREQPEGTVVPAITRSMTGDLSLTSVQDAQLMYSIGKGKAQRYTAPIPFVSGGTVRAWDARYPGRVATRQFPKIEYTAATVTFCSSEDTEYECQATNLLDGKPETIWHSMWSVTVTKHPHWIDFDILKPKTVRGITYLPRQDDSSTGDIKDFTISVSQDGKNWTEVLRSAFPKDKKEQRILL
;
A
#
# COMPACT_ATOMS: atom_id res chain seq x y z
N SER A 1 -3.32 20.53 8.76
CA SER A 1 -2.34 20.99 7.76
C SER A 1 -1.68 22.26 8.27
N THR A 2 -0.38 22.24 8.42
CA THR A 2 0.40 23.44 8.70
C THR A 2 0.79 24.07 7.37
N THR A 3 0.54 25.36 7.22
CA THR A 3 1.09 26.15 6.14
C THR A 3 2.58 26.32 6.42
N GLY A 4 3.45 25.65 5.71
CA GLY A 4 4.92 25.68 5.72
C GLY A 4 5.65 26.54 6.75
N LEU A 5 6.93 26.35 6.89
CA LEU A 5 7.80 27.23 7.68
C LEU A 5 7.72 28.66 7.10
N GLY A 6 7.01 29.57 7.78
CA GLY A 6 6.86 30.95 7.36
C GLY A 6 5.41 31.44 7.25
N GLY A 7 4.43 30.59 7.44
CA GLY A 7 3.03 31.00 7.45
C GLY A 7 2.54 31.57 6.10
N ARG A 8 1.51 32.40 6.16
CA ARG A 8 1.01 33.15 5.00
C ARG A 8 2.00 34.24 4.63
N SER A 9 2.75 34.07 3.56
CA SER A 9 3.54 35.17 3.04
C SER A 9 2.59 36.16 2.33
N CYS A 10 2.52 37.37 2.81
CA CYS A 10 1.93 38.55 2.11
C CYS A 10 0.64 38.26 1.33
N GLY A 11 -0.43 37.76 1.98
CA GLY A 11 -1.71 37.58 1.30
C GLY A 11 -2.77 36.88 2.15
N GLN A 12 -4.03 37.05 1.77
CA GLN A 12 -5.18 36.50 2.55
C GLN A 12 -5.57 35.07 2.19
N GLY A 13 -4.86 34.39 1.27
CA GLY A 13 -5.16 33.04 0.83
C GLY A 13 -4.25 31.96 1.42
N PRO A 14 -4.64 30.69 1.44
CA PRO A 14 -3.73 29.61 1.72
C PRO A 14 -2.64 29.54 0.63
N PRO A 15 -1.41 29.12 0.95
CA PRO A 15 -0.35 28.94 -0.05
C PRO A 15 -0.78 27.91 -1.10
N LEU A 16 -0.24 28.02 -2.30
CA LEU A 16 -0.46 27.04 -3.37
C LEU A 16 -0.20 25.62 -2.85
N LYS A 17 -0.97 24.64 -3.33
CA LYS A 17 -0.88 23.25 -2.87
C LYS A 17 0.54 22.69 -2.85
N GLN A 18 1.38 23.08 -3.81
CA GLN A 18 2.78 22.67 -3.89
C GLN A 18 3.67 23.17 -2.75
N TYR A 19 3.24 24.23 -2.02
CA TYR A 19 3.96 24.78 -0.87
C TYR A 19 3.29 24.45 0.47
N GLN A 20 2.24 23.64 0.46
CA GLN A 20 1.59 23.19 1.69
C GLN A 20 2.33 21.99 2.26
N SER A 21 2.70 22.07 3.54
CA SER A 21 3.20 20.91 4.29
C SER A 21 2.02 20.09 4.82
N PHE A 22 1.93 18.87 4.41
CA PHE A 22 0.98 17.91 4.96
C PHE A 22 1.68 17.09 6.05
N GLY A 23 0.94 16.68 7.08
CA GLY A 23 1.44 15.86 8.18
C GLY A 23 1.78 14.42 7.78
N THR A 24 2.51 14.26 6.66
CA THR A 24 3.05 12.97 6.24
C THR A 24 4.30 12.65 7.06
N PRO A 25 4.55 11.37 7.41
CA PRO A 25 5.79 10.97 8.06
C PRO A 25 6.99 11.44 7.23
N GLN A 26 7.82 12.26 7.83
CA GLN A 26 9.07 12.73 7.22
C GLN A 26 10.24 12.01 7.90
N ILE A 27 11.16 11.50 7.10
CA ILE A 27 12.43 10.96 7.58
C ILE A 27 13.49 11.99 7.23
N PHE A 28 14.18 12.48 8.24
CA PHE A 28 15.35 13.33 8.04
C PHE A 28 16.55 12.70 8.74
N THR A 29 17.72 12.92 8.18
CA THR A 29 18.99 12.48 8.77
C THR A 29 19.72 13.70 9.29
N LEU A 30 20.11 13.65 10.55
CA LEU A 30 20.98 14.64 11.18
C LEU A 30 22.37 14.03 11.30
N THR A 31 23.37 14.68 10.70
CA THR A 31 24.76 14.29 10.82
C THR A 31 25.48 15.27 11.76
N LEU A 32 26.02 14.76 12.86
CA LEU A 32 26.90 15.51 13.74
C LEU A 32 28.34 15.18 13.38
N ARG A 33 29.11 16.20 13.04
CA ARG A 33 30.53 16.06 12.68
C ARG A 33 31.38 16.91 13.61
N PRO A 34 32.30 16.33 14.39
CA PRO A 34 33.28 17.09 15.13
C PRO A 34 34.24 17.79 14.18
N PHE A 35 34.69 18.96 14.50
CA PHE A 35 35.69 19.71 13.75
C PHE A 35 36.81 20.21 14.68
N HIS A 36 37.98 20.46 14.11
CA HIS A 36 39.15 20.96 14.82
C HIS A 36 39.35 22.44 14.51
N GLN A 37 40.11 23.09 15.35
CA GLN A 37 40.49 24.50 15.09
C GLN A 37 41.31 24.58 13.79
N GLY A 38 40.81 25.34 12.84
CA GLY A 38 41.41 25.48 11.50
C GLY A 38 40.64 24.77 10.38
N ASP A 39 39.63 23.96 10.71
CA ASP A 39 38.79 23.35 9.70
C ASP A 39 37.82 24.40 9.08
N GLU A 40 37.67 24.33 7.76
CA GLU A 40 36.67 25.15 7.04
C GLU A 40 35.27 24.57 7.22
N VAL A 41 34.56 25.07 8.22
CA VAL A 41 33.21 24.58 8.59
C VAL A 41 32.24 24.64 7.42
N SER A 42 32.35 25.66 6.56
CA SER A 42 31.52 25.82 5.36
C SER A 42 31.71 24.71 4.33
N VAL A 43 32.89 24.12 4.25
CA VAL A 43 33.21 22.96 3.43
C VAL A 43 32.67 21.70 4.10
N LEU A 44 32.96 21.51 5.38
CA LEU A 44 32.52 20.35 6.15
C LEU A 44 31.00 20.18 6.17
N THR A 45 30.22 21.27 6.18
CA THR A 45 28.76 21.22 6.14
C THR A 45 28.18 20.82 4.78
N ARG A 46 28.92 20.99 3.71
CA ARG A 46 28.53 20.61 2.34
C ARG A 46 28.96 19.20 1.97
N GLU A 47 30.00 18.70 2.61
CA GLU A 47 30.46 17.33 2.42
C GLU A 47 29.59 16.38 3.22
N GLN A 48 28.86 15.51 2.53
CA GLN A 48 28.26 14.36 3.19
C GLN A 48 29.33 13.29 3.41
N PRO A 49 29.61 12.87 4.67
CA PRO A 49 30.58 11.80 4.90
C PRO A 49 30.15 10.55 4.17
N GLU A 50 31.03 10.02 3.32
CA GLU A 50 30.76 8.78 2.60
C GLU A 50 30.34 7.65 3.55
N GLY A 51 29.29 6.92 3.19
CA GLY A 51 28.83 5.75 3.94
C GLY A 51 28.21 6.05 5.31
N THR A 52 27.88 7.30 5.66
CA THR A 52 27.20 7.63 6.92
C THR A 52 25.68 7.41 6.86
N VAL A 53 25.11 7.41 5.68
CA VAL A 53 23.65 7.28 5.48
C VAL A 53 23.27 5.81 5.28
N VAL A 54 22.41 5.31 6.16
CA VAL A 54 21.76 4.01 5.96
C VAL A 54 20.44 4.21 5.24
N PRO A 55 19.97 3.25 4.43
CA PRO A 55 18.67 3.33 3.77
C PRO A 55 17.52 3.42 4.76
N ALA A 56 16.52 4.23 4.44
CA ALA A 56 15.25 4.19 5.16
C ALA A 56 14.40 3.04 4.61
N ILE A 57 13.79 2.28 5.51
CA ILE A 57 12.91 1.16 5.20
C ILE A 57 11.51 1.54 5.64
N THR A 58 10.57 1.64 4.71
CA THR A 58 9.17 1.96 4.99
C THR A 58 8.26 0.89 4.40
N ARG A 59 7.08 0.72 4.95
CA ARG A 59 6.02 -0.11 4.37
C ARG A 59 4.73 0.68 4.35
N SER A 60 4.08 0.71 3.19
CA SER A 60 2.77 1.32 3.03
C SER A 60 1.71 0.55 3.84
N MET A 61 0.55 1.15 4.01
CA MET A 61 -0.61 0.47 4.62
C MET A 61 -1.12 -0.67 3.72
N THR A 62 -0.91 -0.57 2.42
CA THR A 62 -1.22 -1.63 1.44
C THR A 62 -0.21 -2.78 1.46
N GLY A 63 0.89 -2.65 2.19
CA GLY A 63 1.88 -3.71 2.36
C GLY A 63 3.07 -3.64 1.43
N ASP A 64 3.25 -2.54 0.67
CA ASP A 64 4.40 -2.40 -0.21
C ASP A 64 5.60 -1.83 0.54
N LEU A 65 6.69 -2.59 0.53
CA LEU A 65 7.96 -2.21 1.13
C LEU A 65 8.71 -1.26 0.19
N SER A 66 9.13 -0.12 0.70
CA SER A 66 9.92 0.87 -0.03
C SER A 66 11.22 1.17 0.69
N LEU A 67 12.31 1.25 -0.08
CA LEU A 67 13.62 1.66 0.38
C LEU A 67 13.98 2.99 -0.24
N THR A 68 14.46 3.91 0.58
CA THR A 68 14.94 5.22 0.13
C THR A 68 16.30 5.52 0.73
N SER A 69 17.13 6.24 0.00
CA SER A 69 18.47 6.68 0.44
C SER A 69 18.87 7.93 -0.34
N VAL A 70 20.15 8.29 -0.22
CA VAL A 70 20.75 9.37 -1.01
C VAL A 70 20.75 9.04 -2.51
N GLN A 71 20.92 10.07 -3.32
CA GLN A 71 21.07 9.92 -4.77
C GLN A 71 22.20 8.94 -5.09
N ASP A 72 22.05 8.17 -6.16
CA ASP A 72 23.01 7.17 -6.67
C ASP A 72 23.32 5.99 -5.73
N ALA A 73 22.55 5.80 -4.66
CA ALA A 73 22.68 4.63 -3.81
C ALA A 73 22.31 3.33 -4.56
N GLN A 74 23.16 2.32 -4.45
CA GLN A 74 22.90 0.98 -4.96
C GLN A 74 22.25 0.15 -3.86
N LEU A 75 20.90 0.27 -3.75
CA LEU A 75 20.17 -0.33 -2.65
C LEU A 75 20.09 -1.85 -2.78
N MET A 76 20.48 -2.52 -1.71
CA MET A 76 20.37 -3.96 -1.49
C MET A 76 19.46 -4.21 -0.30
N TYR A 77 18.79 -5.35 -0.30
CA TYR A 77 17.97 -5.77 0.84
C TYR A 77 17.99 -7.29 1.03
N SER A 78 17.59 -7.73 2.22
CA SER A 78 17.25 -9.12 2.52
C SER A 78 16.05 -9.16 3.47
N ILE A 79 15.23 -10.19 3.35
CA ILE A 79 14.08 -10.45 4.21
C ILE A 79 14.38 -11.69 5.05
N GLY A 80 14.31 -11.56 6.38
CA GLY A 80 14.64 -12.62 7.32
C GLY A 80 16.06 -13.16 7.10
N LYS A 81 16.15 -14.47 6.87
CA LYS A 81 17.38 -15.18 6.52
C LYS A 81 17.59 -15.34 5.01
N GLY A 82 16.78 -14.68 4.19
CA GLY A 82 16.86 -14.77 2.74
C GLY A 82 18.13 -14.18 2.16
N LYS A 83 18.41 -14.52 0.90
CA LYS A 83 19.56 -13.99 0.16
C LYS A 83 19.41 -12.48 -0.09
N ALA A 84 20.54 -11.79 -0.19
CA ALA A 84 20.59 -10.39 -0.60
C ALA A 84 20.06 -10.23 -2.03
N GLN A 85 19.25 -9.20 -2.25
CA GLN A 85 18.67 -8.85 -3.55
C GLN A 85 18.86 -7.36 -3.82
N ARG A 86 18.94 -6.97 -5.09
CA ARG A 86 18.96 -5.57 -5.49
C ARG A 86 17.56 -4.99 -5.44
N TYR A 87 17.42 -3.83 -4.84
CA TYR A 87 16.16 -3.10 -4.81
C TYR A 87 16.04 -2.20 -6.04
N THR A 88 14.95 -2.33 -6.78
CA THR A 88 14.67 -1.54 -7.99
C THR A 88 13.29 -0.88 -7.96
N ALA A 89 12.34 -1.42 -7.21
CA ALA A 89 10.98 -0.94 -7.11
C ALA A 89 10.33 -1.41 -5.78
N PRO A 90 9.22 -0.83 -5.35
CA PRO A 90 8.46 -1.31 -4.19
C PRO A 90 8.12 -2.81 -4.30
N ILE A 91 8.18 -3.50 -3.17
CA ILE A 91 8.07 -4.96 -3.09
C ILE A 91 6.84 -5.30 -2.24
N PRO A 92 5.89 -6.13 -2.73
CA PRO A 92 4.81 -6.65 -1.90
C PRO A 92 5.34 -7.39 -0.66
N PHE A 93 4.99 -6.91 0.54
CA PHE A 93 5.49 -7.45 1.80
C PHE A 93 4.41 -7.50 2.88
N VAL A 94 3.36 -8.28 2.64
CA VAL A 94 2.24 -8.47 3.58
C VAL A 94 2.56 -9.48 4.69
N SER A 95 3.45 -10.45 4.42
CA SER A 95 3.81 -11.52 5.36
C SER A 95 4.47 -11.04 6.65
N GLY A 96 5.01 -9.82 6.65
CA GLY A 96 5.78 -9.30 7.76
C GLY A 96 7.14 -10.01 7.92
N GLY A 97 7.89 -9.59 8.93
CA GLY A 97 9.23 -10.12 9.21
C GLY A 97 10.27 -9.01 9.30
N THR A 98 11.53 -9.41 9.41
CA THR A 98 12.67 -8.50 9.53
C THR A 98 13.22 -8.19 8.15
N VAL A 99 13.34 -6.91 7.83
CA VAL A 99 13.95 -6.40 6.59
C VAL A 99 15.27 -5.74 6.95
N ARG A 100 16.31 -6.06 6.21
CA ARG A 100 17.62 -5.44 6.28
C ARG A 100 17.89 -4.76 4.94
N ALA A 101 18.42 -3.55 4.96
CA ALA A 101 18.74 -2.80 3.75
C ALA A 101 20.07 -2.06 3.91
N TRP A 102 20.84 -1.98 2.83
CA TRP A 102 22.14 -1.31 2.79
C TRP A 102 22.44 -0.79 1.38
N ASP A 103 23.39 0.11 1.28
CA ASP A 103 24.00 0.47 0.02
C ASP A 103 25.10 -0.55 -0.30
N ALA A 104 25.12 -1.11 -1.52
CA ALA A 104 26.11 -2.10 -1.94
C ALA A 104 27.56 -1.59 -1.82
N ARG A 105 27.76 -0.28 -1.91
CA ARG A 105 29.06 0.37 -1.72
C ARG A 105 29.55 0.33 -0.25
N TYR A 106 28.60 0.19 0.69
CA TYR A 106 28.87 0.23 2.14
C TYR A 106 28.16 -0.92 2.88
N PRO A 107 28.52 -2.18 2.61
CA PRO A 107 27.77 -3.35 3.08
C PRO A 107 27.75 -3.53 4.61
N GLY A 108 28.68 -2.88 5.31
CA GLY A 108 28.72 -2.86 6.78
C GLY A 108 27.69 -1.93 7.43
N ARG A 109 27.03 -1.08 6.65
CA ARG A 109 26.05 -0.10 7.15
C ARG A 109 24.62 -0.53 6.82
N VAL A 110 24.04 -1.31 7.72
CA VAL A 110 22.78 -1.98 7.51
C VAL A 110 21.69 -1.33 8.36
N ALA A 111 20.63 -0.84 7.71
CA ALA A 111 19.38 -0.55 8.36
C ALA A 111 18.62 -1.86 8.60
N THR A 112 17.96 -1.98 9.75
CA THR A 112 17.12 -3.15 10.08
C THR A 112 15.78 -2.66 10.59
N ARG A 113 14.69 -3.21 10.05
CA ARG A 113 13.34 -2.91 10.51
C ARG A 113 12.49 -4.17 10.53
N GLN A 114 11.69 -4.31 11.59
CA GLN A 114 10.72 -5.40 11.70
C GLN A 114 9.31 -4.88 11.43
N PHE A 115 8.56 -5.64 10.66
CA PHE A 115 7.17 -5.35 10.34
C PHE A 115 6.28 -6.51 10.78
N PRO A 116 5.11 -6.23 11.37
CA PRO A 116 4.12 -7.26 11.64
C PRO A 116 3.52 -7.78 10.33
N LYS A 117 2.97 -8.99 10.36
CA LYS A 117 2.13 -9.50 9.27
C LYS A 117 0.90 -8.59 9.10
N ILE A 118 0.52 -8.34 7.86
CA ILE A 118 -0.79 -7.74 7.57
C ILE A 118 -1.80 -8.89 7.60
N GLU A 119 -2.74 -8.83 8.52
CA GLU A 119 -3.76 -9.84 8.67
C GLU A 119 -5.05 -9.41 7.96
N TYR A 120 -5.62 -10.34 7.20
CA TYR A 120 -6.93 -10.17 6.60
C TYR A 120 -8.00 -10.47 7.64
N THR A 121 -9.06 -9.68 7.65
CA THR A 121 -10.20 -9.89 8.52
C THR A 121 -11.06 -11.03 7.96
N ALA A 122 -11.39 -11.99 8.79
CA ALA A 122 -12.34 -13.02 8.41
C ALA A 122 -13.71 -12.40 8.12
N ALA A 123 -14.32 -12.81 7.02
CA ALA A 123 -15.62 -12.37 6.57
C ALA A 123 -16.42 -13.54 5.99
N THR A 124 -17.74 -13.36 5.87
CA THR A 124 -18.64 -14.26 5.15
C THR A 124 -19.49 -13.46 4.18
N VAL A 125 -19.85 -14.05 3.05
CA VAL A 125 -20.84 -13.49 2.14
C VAL A 125 -22.21 -13.71 2.75
N THR A 126 -22.97 -12.65 2.93
CA THR A 126 -24.34 -12.71 3.48
C THR A 126 -25.41 -12.47 2.43
N PHE A 127 -25.06 -11.79 1.35
CA PHE A 127 -25.95 -11.55 0.23
C PHE A 127 -25.17 -11.34 -1.06
N CYS A 128 -25.74 -11.74 -2.18
CA CYS A 128 -25.26 -11.46 -3.52
C CYS A 128 -26.42 -11.13 -4.44
N SER A 129 -26.32 -10.05 -5.20
CA SER A 129 -27.39 -9.63 -6.12
C SER A 129 -27.54 -10.53 -7.35
N SER A 130 -26.45 -11.20 -7.73
CA SER A 130 -26.41 -12.08 -8.90
C SER A 130 -25.16 -12.95 -8.86
N GLU A 131 -25.34 -14.26 -9.06
CA GLU A 131 -24.22 -15.22 -9.20
C GLU A 131 -24.61 -16.33 -10.17
N ASP A 132 -23.63 -16.93 -10.82
CA ASP A 132 -23.83 -18.04 -11.76
C ASP A 132 -23.41 -19.34 -11.10
N THR A 133 -24.39 -20.05 -10.53
CA THR A 133 -24.16 -21.33 -9.85
C THR A 133 -24.03 -22.50 -10.80
N GLU A 134 -24.51 -22.40 -12.03
CA GLU A 134 -24.40 -23.46 -13.06
C GLU A 134 -22.93 -23.69 -13.46
N TYR A 135 -22.11 -22.63 -13.38
CA TYR A 135 -20.67 -22.68 -13.67
C TYR A 135 -19.80 -22.52 -12.42
N GLU A 136 -20.34 -22.84 -11.25
CA GLU A 136 -19.61 -22.78 -9.97
C GLU A 136 -18.99 -21.40 -9.65
N CYS A 137 -19.63 -20.32 -10.14
CA CYS A 137 -19.17 -18.95 -9.98
C CYS A 137 -19.92 -18.18 -8.87
N GLN A 138 -20.13 -18.83 -7.73
CA GLN A 138 -20.84 -18.26 -6.59
C GLN A 138 -20.00 -17.23 -5.82
N ALA A 139 -20.69 -16.30 -5.14
CA ALA A 139 -20.05 -15.22 -4.42
C ALA A 139 -19.15 -15.69 -3.26
N THR A 140 -19.39 -16.87 -2.71
CA THR A 140 -18.53 -17.48 -1.68
C THR A 140 -17.11 -17.76 -2.14
N ASN A 141 -16.90 -17.91 -3.45
CA ASN A 141 -15.57 -18.09 -4.04
C ASN A 141 -14.64 -16.86 -3.79
N LEU A 142 -15.24 -15.68 -3.56
CA LEU A 142 -14.45 -14.48 -3.26
C LEU A 142 -13.63 -14.57 -1.97
N LEU A 143 -13.96 -15.50 -1.07
CA LEU A 143 -13.36 -15.62 0.25
C LEU A 143 -12.69 -16.97 0.48
N ASP A 144 -12.64 -17.85 -0.51
CA ASP A 144 -12.10 -19.21 -0.36
C ASP A 144 -10.56 -19.27 -0.44
N GLY A 145 -9.92 -18.17 -0.85
CA GLY A 145 -8.46 -18.05 -0.98
C GLY A 145 -7.87 -18.77 -2.18
N LYS A 146 -8.67 -19.18 -3.14
CA LYS A 146 -8.23 -19.90 -4.35
C LYS A 146 -8.28 -18.98 -5.56
N PRO A 147 -7.16 -18.70 -6.21
CA PRO A 147 -7.13 -17.81 -7.38
C PRO A 147 -7.77 -18.40 -8.65
N GLU A 148 -8.01 -19.72 -8.66
CA GLU A 148 -8.65 -20.44 -9.76
C GLU A 148 -10.18 -20.38 -9.72
N THR A 149 -10.77 -20.10 -8.57
CA THR A 149 -12.22 -19.91 -8.41
C THR A 149 -12.58 -18.44 -8.59
N ILE A 150 -13.77 -18.18 -9.12
CA ILE A 150 -14.25 -16.81 -9.36
C ILE A 150 -15.68 -16.64 -8.91
N TRP A 151 -16.08 -15.42 -8.62
CA TRP A 151 -17.45 -14.98 -8.67
C TRP A 151 -17.75 -14.36 -10.02
N HIS A 152 -18.89 -14.70 -10.61
CA HIS A 152 -19.43 -14.04 -11.79
C HIS A 152 -20.93 -13.86 -11.67
N SER A 153 -21.44 -12.69 -12.07
CA SER A 153 -22.88 -12.47 -12.15
C SER A 153 -23.52 -13.46 -13.14
N MET A 154 -24.78 -13.79 -12.95
CA MET A 154 -25.51 -14.72 -13.79
C MET A 154 -25.44 -14.32 -15.27
N TRP A 155 -25.00 -15.25 -16.12
CA TRP A 155 -24.89 -15.07 -17.56
C TRP A 155 -25.32 -16.32 -18.36
N SER A 156 -25.29 -17.50 -17.72
CA SER A 156 -25.56 -18.78 -18.40
C SER A 156 -27.02 -19.01 -18.71
N VAL A 157 -27.92 -18.54 -17.83
CA VAL A 157 -29.37 -18.69 -17.99
C VAL A 157 -30.01 -17.36 -18.37
N THR A 158 -29.65 -16.29 -17.66
CA THR A 158 -30.17 -14.95 -17.89
C THR A 158 -29.11 -13.91 -17.57
N VAL A 159 -28.82 -13.03 -18.52
CA VAL A 159 -27.89 -11.92 -18.29
C VAL A 159 -28.54 -10.90 -17.37
N THR A 160 -28.03 -10.78 -16.16
CA THR A 160 -28.51 -9.80 -15.19
C THR A 160 -27.90 -8.42 -15.45
N LYS A 161 -28.67 -7.36 -15.19
CA LYS A 161 -28.25 -5.97 -15.43
C LYS A 161 -27.48 -5.40 -14.25
N HIS A 162 -26.50 -4.56 -14.54
CA HIS A 162 -25.81 -3.74 -13.54
C HIS A 162 -26.74 -2.73 -12.85
N PRO A 163 -26.44 -2.29 -11.61
CA PRO A 163 -25.25 -2.69 -10.83
C PRO A 163 -25.43 -4.04 -10.15
N HIS A 164 -24.32 -4.70 -9.86
CA HIS A 164 -24.24 -5.87 -8.99
C HIS A 164 -23.64 -5.50 -7.65
N TRP A 165 -24.05 -6.16 -6.57
CA TRP A 165 -23.47 -5.94 -5.24
C TRP A 165 -23.40 -7.22 -4.44
N ILE A 166 -22.50 -7.24 -3.47
CA ILE A 166 -22.27 -8.34 -2.56
C ILE A 166 -22.10 -7.75 -1.16
N ASP A 167 -22.79 -8.33 -0.20
CA ASP A 167 -22.67 -7.96 1.20
C ASP A 167 -21.79 -8.95 1.94
N PHE A 168 -20.85 -8.42 2.71
CA PHE A 168 -19.93 -9.18 3.54
C PHE A 168 -20.17 -8.85 5.02
N ASP A 169 -20.34 -9.88 5.86
CA ASP A 169 -20.25 -9.73 7.31
C ASP A 169 -18.83 -10.01 7.78
N ILE A 170 -18.20 -9.05 8.43
CA ILE A 170 -16.87 -9.16 9.03
C ILE A 170 -16.90 -9.73 10.45
N LEU A 171 -17.80 -10.63 10.76
CA LEU A 171 -17.99 -11.49 11.95
C LEU A 171 -17.62 -10.90 13.33
N LYS A 172 -16.73 -9.92 13.39
CA LYS A 172 -16.35 -9.19 14.62
C LYS A 172 -16.14 -7.73 14.29
N PRO A 173 -16.72 -6.80 15.06
CA PRO A 173 -16.52 -5.37 14.86
C PRO A 173 -15.03 -5.04 14.83
N LYS A 174 -14.57 -4.50 13.72
CA LYS A 174 -13.18 -4.06 13.51
C LYS A 174 -13.16 -2.82 12.62
N THR A 175 -12.13 -2.03 12.78
CA THR A 175 -11.82 -0.99 11.80
C THR A 175 -11.27 -1.65 10.54
N VAL A 176 -12.05 -1.66 9.46
CA VAL A 176 -11.59 -2.06 8.14
C VAL A 176 -10.78 -0.90 7.54
N ARG A 177 -9.57 -1.19 7.11
CA ARG A 177 -8.64 -0.18 6.56
C ARG A 177 -8.48 -0.27 5.05
N GLY A 178 -9.06 -1.27 4.43
CA GLY A 178 -8.96 -1.48 3.00
C GLY A 178 -9.48 -2.84 2.59
N ILE A 179 -9.50 -3.04 1.29
CA ILE A 179 -9.84 -4.30 0.64
C ILE A 179 -8.74 -4.70 -0.33
N THR A 180 -8.66 -5.99 -0.64
CA THR A 180 -7.92 -6.49 -1.79
C THR A 180 -8.90 -7.09 -2.79
N TYR A 181 -8.60 -6.89 -4.06
CA TYR A 181 -9.31 -7.46 -5.19
C TYR A 181 -8.33 -8.21 -6.08
N LEU A 182 -8.57 -9.49 -6.29
CA LEU A 182 -7.85 -10.30 -7.27
C LEU A 182 -8.80 -10.55 -8.45
N PRO A 183 -8.54 -9.97 -9.64
CA PRO A 183 -9.29 -10.32 -10.85
C PRO A 183 -9.13 -11.80 -11.17
N ARG A 184 -10.03 -12.35 -11.98
CA ARG A 184 -9.90 -13.72 -12.51
C ARG A 184 -8.52 -13.93 -13.14
N GLN A 185 -7.92 -15.10 -12.91
CA GLN A 185 -6.52 -15.37 -13.30
C GLN A 185 -6.37 -16.13 -14.61
N ASP A 186 -7.46 -16.40 -15.30
CA ASP A 186 -7.45 -16.91 -16.67
C ASP A 186 -7.22 -15.80 -17.72
N ASP A 187 -7.20 -16.15 -18.98
CA ASP A 187 -6.96 -15.22 -20.09
C ASP A 187 -8.14 -14.28 -20.39
N SER A 188 -9.31 -14.53 -19.76
CA SER A 188 -10.49 -13.67 -19.94
C SER A 188 -10.43 -12.43 -19.02
N SER A 189 -10.96 -11.33 -19.51
CA SER A 189 -11.26 -10.14 -18.69
C SER A 189 -12.76 -9.87 -18.56
N THR A 190 -13.60 -10.79 -19.04
CA THR A 190 -15.06 -10.65 -18.90
C THR A 190 -15.45 -10.81 -17.45
N GLY A 191 -16.18 -9.83 -16.93
CA GLY A 191 -16.57 -9.79 -15.52
C GLY A 191 -15.54 -9.18 -14.58
N ASP A 192 -14.35 -8.78 -15.05
CA ASP A 192 -13.41 -8.00 -14.23
C ASP A 192 -14.09 -6.71 -13.76
N ILE A 193 -14.03 -6.44 -12.46
CA ILE A 193 -14.62 -5.23 -11.88
C ILE A 193 -13.80 -4.02 -12.30
N LYS A 194 -14.45 -3.03 -12.90
CA LYS A 194 -13.87 -1.73 -13.21
C LYS A 194 -14.33 -0.69 -12.20
N ASP A 195 -15.54 -0.20 -12.35
CA ASP A 195 -16.09 0.85 -11.48
C ASP A 195 -16.77 0.20 -10.28
N PHE A 196 -16.48 0.69 -9.10
CA PHE A 196 -17.04 0.13 -7.87
C PHE A 196 -17.31 1.21 -6.81
N THR A 197 -18.18 0.85 -5.89
CA THR A 197 -18.49 1.63 -4.69
C THR A 197 -18.39 0.71 -3.48
N ILE A 198 -17.78 1.19 -2.41
CA ILE A 198 -17.75 0.50 -1.12
C ILE A 198 -18.63 1.28 -0.16
N SER A 199 -19.56 0.57 0.46
CA SER A 199 -20.40 1.07 1.53
C SER A 199 -20.19 0.24 2.79
N VAL A 200 -20.36 0.84 3.95
CA VAL A 200 -20.28 0.17 5.24
C VAL A 200 -21.58 0.34 6.01
N SER A 201 -21.90 -0.67 6.82
CA SER A 201 -23.05 -0.66 7.71
C SER A 201 -22.70 -1.30 9.05
N GLN A 202 -23.36 -0.87 10.11
CA GLN A 202 -23.27 -1.50 11.43
C GLN A 202 -24.44 -2.45 11.70
N ASP A 203 -25.52 -2.34 10.96
CA ASP A 203 -26.78 -3.05 11.19
C ASP A 203 -27.26 -3.86 9.96
N GLY A 204 -26.50 -3.82 8.84
CA GLY A 204 -26.86 -4.46 7.58
C GLY A 204 -28.06 -3.84 6.86
N LYS A 205 -28.57 -2.69 7.33
CA LYS A 205 -29.74 -1.99 6.78
C LYS A 205 -29.42 -0.58 6.32
N ASN A 206 -28.67 0.15 7.15
CA ASN A 206 -28.29 1.52 6.87
C ASN A 206 -26.85 1.55 6.37
N TRP A 207 -26.68 1.82 5.07
CA TRP A 207 -25.39 1.78 4.39
C TRP A 207 -24.87 3.18 4.12
N THR A 208 -23.58 3.40 4.39
CA THR A 208 -22.90 4.66 4.11
C THR A 208 -21.78 4.41 3.09
N GLU A 209 -21.83 5.10 1.96
CA GLU A 209 -20.73 5.08 0.97
C GLU A 209 -19.48 5.68 1.59
N VAL A 210 -18.38 4.92 1.55
CA VAL A 210 -17.08 5.36 2.09
C VAL A 210 -16.06 5.54 0.99
N LEU A 211 -16.25 4.90 -0.17
CA LEU A 211 -15.35 5.02 -1.31
C LEU A 211 -16.09 4.74 -2.62
N ARG A 212 -15.80 5.55 -3.64
CA ARG A 212 -16.14 5.28 -5.04
C ARG A 212 -14.87 5.42 -5.87
N SER A 213 -14.53 4.38 -6.65
CA SER A 213 -13.28 4.33 -7.41
C SER A 213 -13.39 3.39 -8.60
N ALA A 214 -12.27 3.18 -9.28
CA ALA A 214 -12.16 2.22 -10.37
C ALA A 214 -10.85 1.43 -10.26
N PHE A 215 -10.90 0.15 -10.62
CA PHE A 215 -9.71 -0.67 -10.76
C PHE A 215 -9.07 -0.47 -12.14
N PRO A 216 -7.74 -0.39 -12.23
CA PRO A 216 -7.05 -0.48 -13.51
C PRO A 216 -7.23 -1.87 -14.12
N LYS A 217 -7.15 -1.97 -15.45
CA LYS A 217 -7.18 -3.26 -16.15
C LYS A 217 -5.83 -3.96 -15.96
N ASP A 218 -5.68 -4.69 -14.87
CA ASP A 218 -4.49 -5.45 -14.51
C ASP A 218 -4.92 -6.78 -13.86
N LYS A 219 -4.19 -7.86 -14.10
CA LYS A 219 -4.43 -9.19 -13.50
C LYS A 219 -3.77 -9.37 -12.13
N LYS A 220 -3.00 -8.39 -11.66
CA LYS A 220 -2.38 -8.41 -10.33
C LYS A 220 -3.41 -8.12 -9.25
N GLU A 221 -3.11 -8.61 -8.04
CA GLU A 221 -3.86 -8.24 -6.85
C GLU A 221 -3.84 -6.72 -6.65
N GLN A 222 -4.99 -6.12 -6.51
CA GLN A 222 -5.19 -4.70 -6.33
C GLN A 222 -5.60 -4.41 -4.89
N ARG A 223 -5.03 -3.38 -4.29
CA ARG A 223 -5.24 -3.03 -2.90
C ARG A 223 -5.73 -1.61 -2.79
N ILE A 224 -6.81 -1.44 -2.06
CA ILE A 224 -7.47 -0.15 -1.86
C ILE A 224 -7.56 0.12 -0.37
N LEU A 225 -7.23 1.35 0.02
CA LEU A 225 -7.41 1.85 1.38
C LEU A 225 -8.76 2.55 1.52
N LEU A 226 -9.39 2.39 2.69
CA LEU A 226 -10.62 3.04 3.11
C LEU A 226 -10.34 4.15 4.11
#